data_a370288cc886ca02b292d4a0e80182b5
#
_entry.id   a370288cc886ca02b292d4a0e80182b5
#
_cell.length_a   1.000
_cell.length_b   1.000
_cell.length_c   1.000
_cell.angle_alpha   90.00
_cell.angle_beta   90.00
_cell.angle_gamma   90.00
#
_symmetry.space_group_name_H-M   'P 1'
#
loop_
_entity.id
_entity.type
_entity.pdbx_description
1 polymer ?
#
loop_
_entity_poly.entity_id
_entity_poly.type
_entity_poly.pdbx_seq_one_letter_code
_entity_poly.pdbx_strand_id
1 'polypeptide(L)'
;MARYTGPKTRIARKFGEAIFGDDKAFERRSYPPGQHGMAKKRGKKSEYAIQLMEKQKAKYSYGILEKQFRGLFKKASATKGVTGEVLLQLCEARLDNVVFRMGIAPSRRGARQLVSHRHVTVNGEIVNIASYHLKPGDKVAVREKSKSLDAIEQSLSNSSHVYEWITWNDDIKEGTFVSVPARLQIPENIKEQLIVELYNK
;
A
#
# COMPACT_ATOMS: atom_id res chain seq x y z
N MET A 1 11.64 2.07 -11.95
CA MET A 1 11.13 2.96 -10.87
C MET A 1 11.81 2.59 -9.56
N ALA A 2 12.39 3.54 -8.84
CA ALA A 2 13.07 3.29 -7.56
C ALA A 2 12.09 2.78 -6.49
N ARG A 3 12.51 1.79 -5.71
CA ARG A 3 11.72 1.17 -4.64
C ARG A 3 12.63 0.66 -3.52
N TYR A 4 12.06 0.37 -2.37
CA TYR A 4 12.78 -0.36 -1.32
C TYR A 4 12.91 -1.83 -1.71
N THR A 5 14.12 -2.32 -1.85
CA THR A 5 14.44 -3.72 -2.25
C THR A 5 14.97 -4.57 -1.09
N GLY A 6 15.21 -3.96 0.07
CA GLY A 6 15.73 -4.64 1.24
C GLY A 6 14.75 -5.63 1.90
N PRO A 7 15.18 -6.34 2.96
CA PRO A 7 14.42 -7.38 3.63
C PRO A 7 13.18 -6.82 4.32
N LYS A 8 12.01 -7.43 4.02
CA LYS A 8 10.69 -7.04 4.55
C LYS A 8 10.58 -7.28 6.06
N THR A 9 10.96 -8.47 6.51
CA THR A 9 10.87 -8.87 7.92
C THR A 9 11.67 -7.94 8.83
N ARG A 10 12.82 -7.43 8.37
CA ARG A 10 13.62 -6.46 9.13
C ARG A 10 12.83 -5.17 9.41
N ILE A 11 12.06 -4.72 8.43
CA ILE A 11 11.21 -3.52 8.57
C ILE A 11 10.01 -3.82 9.46
N ALA A 12 9.29 -4.95 9.25
CA ALA A 12 8.19 -5.37 10.10
C ALA A 12 8.62 -5.46 11.58
N ARG A 13 9.74 -6.10 11.87
CA ARG A 13 10.34 -6.19 13.21
C ARG A 13 10.67 -4.83 13.83
N LYS A 14 11.05 -3.84 13.02
CA LYS A 14 11.33 -2.47 13.51
C LYS A 14 10.06 -1.80 14.03
N PHE A 15 8.92 -2.06 13.40
CA PHE A 15 7.62 -1.50 13.79
C PHE A 15 6.90 -2.38 14.82
N GLY A 16 7.25 -3.66 14.91
CA GLY A 16 6.54 -4.64 15.75
C GLY A 16 5.21 -5.08 15.16
N GLU A 17 5.00 -4.87 13.87
CA GLU A 17 3.77 -5.20 13.15
C GLU A 17 4.07 -5.82 11.78
N ALA A 18 3.26 -6.78 11.34
CA ALA A 18 3.39 -7.45 10.04
C ALA A 18 2.82 -6.57 8.89
N ILE A 19 3.42 -5.40 8.66
CA ILE A 19 2.92 -4.40 7.70
C ILE A 19 2.96 -4.83 6.23
N PHE A 20 3.53 -5.98 5.91
CA PHE A 20 3.61 -6.51 4.55
C PHE A 20 2.74 -7.74 4.31
N GLY A 21 1.84 -8.06 5.24
CA GLY A 21 1.06 -9.30 5.29
C GLY A 21 1.77 -10.37 6.12
N ASP A 22 1.24 -11.57 6.08
CA ASP A 22 1.73 -12.71 6.87
C ASP A 22 3.21 -13.00 6.60
N ASP A 23 3.98 -13.16 7.69
CA ASP A 23 5.41 -13.41 7.64
C ASP A 23 5.82 -14.37 8.78
N LYS A 24 5.99 -15.64 8.44
CA LYS A 24 6.43 -16.68 9.40
C LYS A 24 7.75 -16.34 10.10
N ALA A 25 8.64 -15.58 9.45
CA ALA A 25 9.90 -15.16 10.05
C ALA A 25 9.69 -14.02 11.06
N PHE A 26 8.69 -13.17 10.86
CA PHE A 26 8.27 -12.16 11.83
C PHE A 26 7.62 -12.81 13.06
N GLU A 27 6.75 -13.78 12.87
CA GLU A 27 6.11 -14.53 13.98
C GLU A 27 7.13 -15.17 14.91
N ARG A 28 8.16 -15.80 14.34
CA ARG A 28 9.25 -16.42 15.12
C ARG A 28 10.12 -15.40 15.86
N ARG A 29 10.28 -14.18 15.33
CA ARG A 29 11.17 -13.14 15.88
C ARG A 29 10.54 -11.75 15.71
N SER A 30 9.56 -11.42 16.55
CA SER A 30 8.85 -10.13 16.53
C SER A 30 9.64 -8.94 17.12
N TYR A 31 10.72 -9.21 17.86
CA TYR A 31 11.53 -8.16 18.48
C TYR A 31 12.36 -7.37 17.44
N PRO A 32 12.75 -6.11 17.73
CA PRO A 32 13.52 -5.28 16.83
C PRO A 32 14.80 -5.95 16.32
N PRO A 33 15.24 -5.69 15.08
CA PRO A 33 16.44 -6.29 14.52
C PRO A 33 17.72 -5.69 15.17
N GLY A 34 18.80 -6.44 15.09
CA GLY A 34 20.13 -6.04 15.58
C GLY A 34 20.55 -6.71 16.88
N GLN A 35 21.80 -6.53 17.25
CA GLN A 35 22.42 -7.15 18.41
C GLN A 35 21.68 -6.82 19.72
N HIS A 36 21.18 -5.60 19.85
CA HIS A 36 20.42 -5.14 21.03
C HIS A 36 18.91 -5.23 20.88
N GLY A 37 18.40 -6.00 19.91
CA GLY A 37 16.97 -6.09 19.63
C GLY A 37 16.14 -6.61 20.82
N MET A 38 16.69 -7.54 21.60
CA MET A 38 16.06 -8.12 22.79
C MET A 38 16.27 -7.27 24.06
N ALA A 39 17.18 -6.33 24.06
CA ALA A 39 17.45 -5.50 25.23
C ALA A 39 16.25 -4.57 25.51
N LYS A 40 15.83 -4.50 26.78
CA LYS A 40 14.79 -3.55 27.20
C LYS A 40 15.31 -2.12 27.01
N LYS A 41 14.65 -1.35 26.17
CA LYS A 41 14.95 0.07 25.99
C LYS A 41 14.51 0.83 27.25
N ARG A 42 15.44 1.47 27.93
CA ARG A 42 15.21 2.20 29.19
C ARG A 42 14.56 3.58 29.01
N GLY A 43 14.42 4.10 27.82
CA GLY A 43 13.89 5.45 27.56
C GLY A 43 12.50 5.45 26.93
N LYS A 44 11.67 6.44 27.27
CA LYS A 44 10.44 6.76 26.52
C LYS A 44 10.84 7.28 25.14
N LYS A 45 10.10 6.88 24.09
CA LYS A 45 10.29 7.46 22.76
C LYS A 45 9.90 8.94 22.80
N SER A 46 10.71 9.80 22.20
CA SER A 46 10.32 11.21 22.00
C SER A 46 9.11 11.28 21.07
N GLU A 47 8.34 12.35 21.17
CA GLU A 47 7.19 12.61 20.31
C GLU A 47 7.59 12.59 18.83
N TYR A 48 8.68 13.26 18.49
CA TYR A 48 9.25 13.21 17.14
C TYR A 48 9.51 11.77 16.65
N ALA A 49 10.08 10.91 17.50
CA ALA A 49 10.35 9.53 17.14
C ALA A 49 9.07 8.74 16.89
N ILE A 50 7.99 9.01 17.62
CA ILE A 50 6.68 8.38 17.43
C ILE A 50 6.08 8.83 16.10
N GLN A 51 6.04 10.12 15.82
CA GLN A 51 5.55 10.70 14.58
C GLN A 51 6.34 10.20 13.37
N LEU A 52 7.66 10.15 13.48
CA LEU A 52 8.53 9.62 12.42
C LEU A 52 8.29 8.13 12.17
N MET A 53 8.10 7.33 13.22
CA MET A 53 7.78 5.91 13.07
C MET A 53 6.48 5.70 12.31
N GLU A 54 5.45 6.45 12.62
CA GLU A 54 4.14 6.34 11.98
C GLU A 54 4.22 6.73 10.49
N LYS A 55 4.90 7.82 10.16
CA LYS A 55 5.18 8.19 8.78
C LYS A 55 5.94 7.09 8.03
N GLN A 56 6.98 6.54 8.63
CA GLN A 56 7.76 5.47 8.00
C GLN A 56 6.92 4.19 7.83
N LYS A 57 6.07 3.85 8.80
CA LYS A 57 5.14 2.73 8.72
C LYS A 57 4.23 2.88 7.49
N ALA A 58 3.53 4.01 7.36
CA ALA A 58 2.68 4.30 6.21
C ALA A 58 3.46 4.18 4.89
N LYS A 59 4.61 4.81 4.81
CA LYS A 59 5.46 4.80 3.61
C LYS A 59 5.88 3.38 3.20
N TYR A 60 6.24 2.52 4.15
CA TYR A 60 6.66 1.15 3.86
C TYR A 60 5.46 0.25 3.53
N SER A 61 4.31 0.41 4.19
CA SER A 61 3.10 -0.35 3.88
C SER A 61 2.67 -0.16 2.43
N TYR A 62 2.63 1.07 1.96
CA TYR A 62 2.30 1.39 0.56
C TYR A 62 3.48 1.25 -0.42
N GLY A 63 4.70 0.98 0.07
CA GLY A 63 5.89 0.87 -0.77
C GLY A 63 6.27 2.16 -1.51
N ILE A 64 5.97 3.33 -0.94
CA ILE A 64 6.21 4.65 -1.51
C ILE A 64 7.54 5.21 -0.98
N LEU A 65 8.32 5.89 -1.84
CA LEU A 65 9.54 6.58 -1.42
C LEU A 65 9.24 7.98 -0.85
N GLU A 66 10.14 8.49 -0.03
CA GLU A 66 9.96 9.76 0.72
C GLU A 66 9.58 10.94 -0.19
N LYS A 67 10.27 11.12 -1.32
CA LYS A 67 9.98 12.21 -2.27
C LYS A 67 8.53 12.15 -2.78
N GLN A 68 8.05 10.95 -3.14
CA GLN A 68 6.68 10.76 -3.62
C GLN A 68 5.67 10.94 -2.48
N PHE A 69 5.95 10.39 -1.31
CA PHE A 69 5.06 10.48 -0.14
C PHE A 69 4.88 11.94 0.30
N ARG A 70 5.98 12.72 0.33
CA ARG A 70 5.92 14.16 0.59
C ARG A 70 5.13 14.92 -0.49
N GLY A 71 5.24 14.49 -1.76
CA GLY A 71 4.41 15.04 -2.85
C GLY A 71 2.93 14.76 -2.67
N LEU A 72 2.55 13.55 -2.21
CA LEU A 72 1.17 13.21 -1.88
C LEU A 72 0.66 14.04 -0.68
N PHE A 73 1.49 14.22 0.34
CA PHE A 73 1.14 15.08 1.47
C PHE A 73 0.86 16.52 1.05
N LYS A 74 1.71 17.11 0.20
CA LYS A 74 1.46 18.47 -0.34
C LYS A 74 0.14 18.55 -1.11
N LYS A 75 -0.21 17.52 -1.90
CA LYS A 75 -1.50 17.46 -2.59
C LYS A 75 -2.65 17.35 -1.60
N ALA A 76 -2.51 16.51 -0.58
CA ALA A 76 -3.52 16.33 0.45
C ALA A 76 -3.77 17.63 1.23
N SER A 77 -2.73 18.37 1.61
CA SER A 77 -2.86 19.64 2.33
C SER A 77 -3.48 20.77 1.48
N ALA A 78 -3.38 20.68 0.15
CA ALA A 78 -4.03 21.62 -0.78
C ALA A 78 -5.48 21.26 -1.10
N THR A 79 -5.94 20.05 -0.76
CA THR A 79 -7.30 19.57 -1.03
C THR A 79 -8.20 19.85 0.17
N LYS A 80 -9.47 20.19 -0.08
CA LYS A 80 -10.47 20.37 0.99
C LYS A 80 -10.72 19.05 1.72
N GLY A 81 -10.74 19.09 3.05
CA GLY A 81 -10.98 17.94 3.91
C GLY A 81 -9.91 17.74 4.97
N VAL A 82 -9.98 16.62 5.69
CA VAL A 82 -8.99 16.26 6.71
C VAL A 82 -7.73 15.76 6.01
N THR A 83 -6.63 16.51 6.09
CA THR A 83 -5.37 16.25 5.38
C THR A 83 -4.87 14.80 5.53
N GLY A 84 -4.99 14.24 6.74
CA GLY A 84 -4.55 12.86 7.00
C GLY A 84 -5.38 11.81 6.25
N GLU A 85 -6.70 11.97 6.23
CA GLU A 85 -7.61 11.09 5.49
C GLU A 85 -7.37 11.19 3.98
N VAL A 86 -7.29 12.42 3.45
CA VAL A 86 -7.03 12.66 2.03
C VAL A 86 -5.67 12.07 1.63
N LEU A 87 -4.65 12.12 2.49
CA LEU A 87 -3.36 11.49 2.23
C LEU A 87 -3.49 9.96 2.05
N LEU A 88 -4.25 9.30 2.94
CA LEU A 88 -4.47 7.86 2.83
C LEU A 88 -5.33 7.52 1.60
N GLN A 89 -6.34 8.31 1.30
CA GLN A 89 -7.16 8.18 0.09
C GLN A 89 -6.31 8.26 -1.18
N LEU A 90 -5.40 9.23 -1.25
CA LEU A 90 -4.45 9.35 -2.37
C LEU A 90 -3.49 8.14 -2.47
N CYS A 91 -3.14 7.52 -1.34
CA CYS A 91 -2.35 6.30 -1.34
C CYS A 91 -3.17 5.10 -1.83
N GLU A 92 -4.45 5.00 -1.43
CA GLU A 92 -5.36 3.93 -1.87
C GLU A 92 -5.73 4.04 -3.35
N ALA A 93 -5.91 5.24 -3.88
CA ALA A 93 -6.24 5.48 -5.30
C ALA A 93 -5.09 5.22 -6.29
N ARG A 94 -3.94 4.76 -5.82
CA ARG A 94 -2.82 4.40 -6.71
C ARG A 94 -3.06 3.07 -7.41
N LEU A 95 -2.73 2.99 -8.69
CA LEU A 95 -2.92 1.78 -9.50
C LEU A 95 -2.24 0.54 -8.90
N ASP A 96 -1.00 0.67 -8.39
CA ASP A 96 -0.30 -0.45 -7.75
C ASP A 96 -1.02 -0.96 -6.49
N ASN A 97 -1.67 -0.07 -5.75
CA ASN A 97 -2.43 -0.46 -4.58
C ASN A 97 -3.81 -1.04 -4.95
N VAL A 98 -4.52 -0.44 -5.91
CA VAL A 98 -5.83 -0.97 -6.36
C VAL A 98 -5.67 -2.37 -6.96
N VAL A 99 -4.64 -2.62 -7.78
CA VAL A 99 -4.32 -3.96 -8.30
C VAL A 99 -4.08 -4.98 -7.17
N PHE A 100 -3.43 -4.56 -6.08
CA PHE A 100 -3.28 -5.39 -4.88
C PHE A 100 -4.63 -5.63 -4.17
N ARG A 101 -5.46 -4.58 -4.01
CA ARG A 101 -6.77 -4.68 -3.37
C ARG A 101 -7.76 -5.55 -4.15
N MET A 102 -7.67 -5.56 -5.47
CA MET A 102 -8.44 -6.46 -6.36
C MET A 102 -7.98 -7.92 -6.29
N GLY A 103 -6.90 -8.23 -5.56
CA GLY A 103 -6.39 -9.59 -5.44
C GLY A 103 -5.57 -10.09 -6.64
N ILE A 104 -5.35 -9.27 -7.67
CA ILE A 104 -4.56 -9.64 -8.87
C ILE A 104 -3.11 -10.01 -8.50
N ALA A 105 -2.62 -9.50 -7.39
CA ALA A 105 -1.30 -9.84 -6.87
C ALA A 105 -1.33 -10.05 -5.35
N PRO A 106 -0.55 -11.02 -4.81
CA PRO A 106 -0.54 -11.33 -3.38
C PRO A 106 0.15 -10.28 -2.51
N SER A 107 0.75 -9.27 -3.12
CA SER A 107 1.41 -8.18 -2.40
C SER A 107 1.51 -6.91 -3.25
N ARG A 108 1.58 -5.74 -2.60
CA ARG A 108 1.80 -4.46 -3.29
C ARG A 108 3.08 -4.43 -4.14
N ARG A 109 4.10 -5.20 -3.77
CA ARG A 109 5.32 -5.34 -4.60
C ARG A 109 5.04 -6.13 -5.87
N GLY A 110 4.29 -7.22 -5.78
CA GLY A 110 3.82 -8.00 -6.91
C GLY A 110 2.93 -7.17 -7.84
N ALA A 111 1.94 -6.47 -7.27
CA ALA A 111 1.08 -5.57 -8.01
C ALA A 111 1.87 -4.51 -8.80
N ARG A 112 2.83 -3.86 -8.15
CA ARG A 112 3.74 -2.92 -8.82
C ARG A 112 4.53 -3.55 -9.95
N GLN A 113 4.97 -4.79 -9.81
CA GLN A 113 5.68 -5.52 -10.86
C GLN A 113 4.76 -5.78 -12.04
N LEU A 114 3.54 -6.28 -11.80
CA LEU A 114 2.56 -6.54 -12.86
C LEU A 114 2.24 -5.26 -13.65
N VAL A 115 2.00 -4.14 -12.96
CA VAL A 115 1.77 -2.84 -13.63
C VAL A 115 2.99 -2.43 -14.46
N SER A 116 4.19 -2.46 -13.89
CA SER A 116 5.41 -2.05 -14.59
C SER A 116 5.73 -2.93 -15.80
N HIS A 117 5.35 -4.21 -15.75
CA HIS A 117 5.51 -5.18 -16.85
C HIS A 117 4.36 -5.15 -17.86
N ARG A 118 3.43 -4.18 -17.75
CA ARG A 118 2.33 -3.97 -18.71
C ARG A 118 1.31 -5.11 -18.75
N HIS A 119 1.05 -5.76 -17.61
CA HIS A 119 0.03 -6.79 -17.49
C HIS A 119 -1.35 -6.24 -17.14
N VAL A 120 -1.47 -4.94 -16.85
CA VAL A 120 -2.68 -4.27 -16.40
C VAL A 120 -3.09 -3.19 -17.39
N THR A 121 -4.39 -3.06 -17.61
CA THR A 121 -5.00 -1.99 -18.39
C THR A 121 -5.90 -1.12 -17.52
N VAL A 122 -6.05 0.14 -17.88
CA VAL A 122 -7.00 1.08 -17.27
C VAL A 122 -7.87 1.63 -18.39
N ASN A 123 -9.19 1.47 -18.29
CA ASN A 123 -10.15 1.89 -19.32
C ASN A 123 -9.81 1.34 -20.74
N GLY A 124 -9.27 0.12 -20.79
CA GLY A 124 -8.84 -0.54 -22.03
C GLY A 124 -7.41 -0.21 -22.49
N GLU A 125 -6.77 0.80 -21.94
CA GLU A 125 -5.41 1.20 -22.30
C GLU A 125 -4.35 0.60 -21.37
N ILE A 126 -3.19 0.22 -21.93
CA ILE A 126 -2.08 -0.34 -21.15
C ILE A 126 -1.39 0.76 -20.35
N VAL A 127 -1.42 0.66 -19.04
CA VAL A 127 -0.74 1.59 -18.12
C VAL A 127 0.42 0.88 -17.42
N ASN A 128 1.64 1.40 -17.57
CA ASN A 128 2.85 0.86 -16.92
C ASN A 128 3.36 1.72 -15.77
N ILE A 129 2.57 2.72 -15.34
CA ILE A 129 2.92 3.66 -14.28
C ILE A 129 2.23 3.23 -12.99
N ALA A 130 2.97 2.59 -12.08
CA ALA A 130 2.45 2.11 -10.80
C ALA A 130 1.88 3.23 -9.89
N SER A 131 2.31 4.46 -10.07
CA SER A 131 1.82 5.64 -9.35
C SER A 131 0.66 6.35 -10.05
N TYR A 132 0.08 5.76 -11.09
CA TYR A 132 -1.10 6.30 -11.73
C TYR A 132 -2.24 6.40 -10.71
N HIS A 133 -2.91 7.55 -10.67
CA HIS A 133 -4.04 7.76 -9.77
C HIS A 133 -5.35 7.48 -10.49
N LEU A 134 -6.07 6.52 -9.97
CA LEU A 134 -7.39 6.17 -10.46
C LEU A 134 -8.44 7.17 -9.96
N LYS A 135 -9.44 7.38 -10.77
CA LYS A 135 -10.64 8.17 -10.43
C LYS A 135 -11.82 7.23 -10.22
N PRO A 136 -12.81 7.62 -9.43
CA PRO A 136 -14.07 6.88 -9.35
C PRO A 136 -14.67 6.63 -10.74
N GLY A 137 -15.03 5.37 -11.02
CA GLY A 137 -15.52 4.92 -12.32
C GLY A 137 -14.45 4.31 -13.24
N ASP A 138 -13.15 4.44 -12.94
CA ASP A 138 -12.11 3.82 -13.76
C ASP A 138 -12.17 2.29 -13.66
N LYS A 139 -12.07 1.64 -14.80
CA LYS A 139 -12.02 0.18 -14.94
C LYS A 139 -10.58 -0.29 -15.02
N VAL A 140 -10.25 -1.25 -14.20
CA VAL A 140 -8.91 -1.88 -14.15
C VAL A 140 -9.06 -3.34 -14.53
N ALA A 141 -8.36 -3.77 -15.57
CA ALA A 141 -8.44 -5.14 -16.06
C ALA A 141 -7.06 -5.77 -16.24
N VAL A 142 -7.01 -7.09 -16.23
CA VAL A 142 -5.85 -7.85 -16.64
C VAL A 142 -5.82 -7.89 -18.17
N ARG A 143 -4.66 -7.56 -18.76
CA ARG A 143 -4.45 -7.61 -20.20
C ARG A 143 -4.73 -9.02 -20.74
N GLU A 144 -5.39 -9.16 -21.89
CA GLU A 144 -5.78 -10.46 -22.50
C GLU A 144 -4.64 -11.47 -22.53
N LYS A 145 -3.47 -11.07 -23.05
CA LYS A 145 -2.27 -11.94 -23.13
C LYS A 145 -1.72 -12.37 -21.76
N SER A 146 -2.22 -11.81 -20.68
CA SER A 146 -1.73 -12.03 -19.32
C SER A 146 -2.76 -12.73 -18.41
N LYS A 147 -3.95 -12.99 -18.91
CA LYS A 147 -5.03 -13.64 -18.17
C LYS A 147 -4.69 -15.09 -17.78
N SER A 148 -3.86 -15.77 -18.58
CA SER A 148 -3.41 -17.15 -18.36
C SER A 148 -2.12 -17.25 -17.52
N LEU A 149 -1.69 -16.19 -16.86
CA LEU A 149 -0.50 -16.25 -15.99
C LEU A 149 -0.85 -16.92 -14.66
N ASP A 150 -0.22 -18.06 -14.37
CA ASP A 150 -0.40 -18.84 -13.14
C ASP A 150 -0.30 -17.99 -11.87
N ALA A 151 0.62 -17.01 -11.85
CA ALA A 151 0.80 -16.12 -10.71
C ALA A 151 -0.43 -15.23 -10.43
N ILE A 152 -1.18 -14.85 -11.47
CA ILE A 152 -2.42 -14.07 -11.34
C ILE A 152 -3.56 -14.99 -10.91
N GLU A 153 -3.70 -16.16 -11.51
CA GLU A 153 -4.74 -17.13 -11.19
C GLU A 153 -4.62 -17.62 -9.75
N GLN A 154 -3.41 -17.97 -9.32
CA GLN A 154 -3.15 -18.35 -7.92
C GLN A 154 -3.40 -17.20 -6.94
N SER A 155 -3.13 -15.96 -7.33
CA SER A 155 -3.41 -14.80 -6.46
C SER A 155 -4.91 -14.57 -6.32
N LEU A 156 -5.67 -14.62 -7.41
CA LEU A 156 -7.13 -14.44 -7.41
C LEU A 156 -7.82 -15.55 -6.62
N SER A 157 -7.45 -16.82 -6.81
CA SER A 157 -8.03 -17.94 -6.07
C SER A 157 -7.80 -17.88 -4.55
N ASN A 158 -6.69 -17.26 -4.13
CA ASN A 158 -6.35 -17.08 -2.71
C ASN A 158 -6.86 -15.75 -2.13
N SER A 159 -7.40 -14.86 -2.96
CA SER A 159 -7.89 -13.56 -2.49
C SER A 159 -9.34 -13.67 -2.02
N SER A 160 -9.57 -13.37 -0.75
CA SER A 160 -10.89 -13.28 -0.14
C SER A 160 -11.32 -11.85 0.20
N HIS A 161 -10.54 -10.86 -0.27
CA HIS A 161 -10.74 -9.47 0.13
C HIS A 161 -11.84 -8.81 -0.72
N VAL A 162 -12.98 -8.56 -0.10
CA VAL A 162 -14.06 -7.76 -0.68
C VAL A 162 -13.99 -6.36 -0.05
N TYR A 163 -13.84 -5.34 -0.87
CA TYR A 163 -13.84 -3.94 -0.45
C TYR A 163 -15.04 -3.22 -1.09
N GLU A 164 -15.77 -2.43 -0.33
CA GLU A 164 -16.97 -1.71 -0.79
C GLU A 164 -16.68 -0.70 -1.92
N TRP A 165 -15.45 -0.17 -1.97
CA TRP A 165 -15.05 0.82 -2.98
C TRP A 165 -14.43 0.22 -4.25
N ILE A 166 -14.41 -1.11 -4.36
CA ILE A 166 -13.87 -1.85 -5.52
C ILE A 166 -14.82 -2.97 -5.85
N THR A 167 -15.20 -3.07 -7.12
CA THR A 167 -15.88 -4.26 -7.65
C THR A 167 -14.89 -5.09 -8.44
N TRP A 168 -15.07 -6.39 -8.44
CA TRP A 168 -14.24 -7.32 -9.21
C TRP A 168 -15.12 -8.39 -9.87
N ASN A 169 -14.83 -8.71 -11.12
CA ASN A 169 -15.47 -9.79 -11.87
C ASN A 169 -14.37 -10.77 -12.31
N ASP A 170 -14.42 -11.99 -11.78
CA ASP A 170 -13.45 -13.03 -12.06
C ASP A 170 -13.53 -13.57 -13.50
N ASP A 171 -14.70 -13.61 -14.10
CA ASP A 171 -14.90 -14.18 -15.45
C ASP A 171 -14.16 -13.38 -16.51
N ILE A 172 -14.29 -12.06 -16.45
CA ILE A 172 -13.66 -11.14 -17.41
C ILE A 172 -12.30 -10.62 -16.91
N LYS A 173 -11.93 -10.90 -15.64
CA LYS A 173 -10.73 -10.39 -14.95
C LYS A 173 -10.64 -8.87 -15.03
N GLU A 174 -11.76 -8.20 -14.75
CA GLU A 174 -11.93 -6.75 -14.72
C GLU A 174 -12.58 -6.30 -13.42
N GLY A 175 -12.15 -5.19 -12.89
CA GLY A 175 -12.77 -4.55 -11.74
C GLY A 175 -12.92 -3.05 -11.94
N THR A 176 -13.80 -2.43 -11.15
CA THR A 176 -14.03 -0.98 -11.18
C THR A 176 -13.67 -0.37 -9.85
N PHE A 177 -12.97 0.75 -9.89
CA PHE A 177 -12.76 1.61 -8.72
C PHE A 177 -13.99 2.49 -8.54
N VAL A 178 -14.93 2.07 -7.66
CA VAL A 178 -16.26 2.67 -7.54
C VAL A 178 -16.23 4.05 -6.90
N SER A 179 -15.51 4.16 -5.77
CA SER A 179 -15.46 5.39 -4.97
C SER A 179 -14.12 5.53 -4.24
N VAL A 180 -13.84 6.71 -3.74
CA VAL A 180 -12.70 6.93 -2.85
C VAL A 180 -13.07 6.40 -1.46
N PRO A 181 -12.26 5.53 -0.84
CA PRO A 181 -12.59 4.91 0.43
C PRO A 181 -12.66 5.94 1.57
N ALA A 182 -13.63 5.78 2.45
CA ALA A 182 -13.64 6.49 3.73
C ALA A 182 -12.53 5.96 4.66
N ARG A 183 -12.10 6.75 5.65
CA ARG A 183 -11.03 6.33 6.57
C ARG A 183 -11.29 4.98 7.25
N LEU A 184 -12.53 4.74 7.66
CA LEU A 184 -12.94 3.51 8.34
C LEU A 184 -12.86 2.26 7.46
N GLN A 185 -12.97 2.42 6.15
CA GLN A 185 -12.89 1.33 5.18
C GLN A 185 -11.44 0.91 4.90
N ILE A 186 -10.45 1.78 5.19
CA ILE A 186 -9.03 1.51 4.95
C ILE A 186 -8.50 0.62 6.09
N PRO A 187 -8.07 -0.63 5.81
CA PRO A 187 -7.72 -1.59 6.84
C PRO A 187 -6.35 -1.34 7.49
N GLU A 188 -5.52 -0.45 6.93
CA GLU A 188 -4.22 -0.15 7.49
C GLU A 188 -4.32 0.59 8.83
N ASN A 189 -3.71 0.01 9.87
CA ASN A 189 -3.59 0.63 11.18
C ASN A 189 -2.50 1.73 11.16
N ILE A 190 -2.87 2.90 10.63
CA ILE A 190 -1.99 4.08 10.51
C ILE A 190 -2.66 5.25 11.25
N LYS A 191 -1.90 5.92 12.10
CA LYS A 191 -2.32 7.14 12.79
C LYS A 191 -1.92 8.36 11.95
N GLU A 192 -2.78 8.73 11.02
CA GLU A 192 -2.53 9.79 10.05
C GLU A 192 -2.29 11.16 10.67
N GLN A 193 -2.89 11.45 11.82
CA GLN A 193 -2.70 12.70 12.54
C GLN A 193 -1.23 12.93 12.94
N LEU A 194 -0.54 11.87 13.40
CA LEU A 194 0.88 11.96 13.74
C LEU A 194 1.76 12.27 12.51
N ILE A 195 1.32 11.85 11.33
CA ILE A 195 2.02 12.16 10.08
C ILE A 195 1.83 13.64 9.72
N VAL A 196 0.61 14.16 9.90
CA VAL A 196 0.30 15.57 9.65
C VAL A 196 1.10 16.46 10.59
N GLU A 197 1.12 16.14 11.88
CA GLU A 197 1.92 16.86 12.87
C GLU A 197 3.41 16.89 12.54
N LEU A 198 3.96 15.77 12.06
CA LEU A 198 5.37 15.69 11.68
C LEU A 198 5.74 16.61 10.51
N TYR A 199 4.85 16.72 9.51
CA TYR A 199 5.12 17.53 8.33
C TYR A 199 4.80 19.02 8.52
N ASN A 200 4.03 19.37 9.52
CA ASN A 200 3.69 20.76 9.88
C ASN A 200 4.71 21.41 10.83
N LYS A 201 5.68 20.63 11.31
CA LYS A 201 6.87 21.12 12.03
C LYS A 201 7.91 21.59 11.01
#